data_fae8d4c3b24dae473305a393675e088a
#
_entry.id   fae8d4c3b24dae473305a393675e088a
#
_cell.length_a   1.000
_cell.length_b   1.000
_cell.length_c   1.000
_cell.angle_alpha   90.00
_cell.angle_beta   90.00
_cell.angle_gamma   90.00
#
_symmetry.space_group_name_H-M   'P 1'
#
loop_
_entity.id
_entity.type
_entity.pdbx_description
1 polymer ?
#
loop_
_entity_poly.entity_id
_entity_poly.type
_entity_poly.pdbx_seq_one_letter_code
_entity_poly.pdbx_strand_id
1 'polypeptide(L)'
;MNTIPEFPQQTELTLAHNDIIRAAVSAQGIRAAEYSFYYLTGWYYNRPARISRIGDRFVLDVEGKQGGHIFLGPFGTGPLIPAVEKLLNHAVSDFGEERVLHFLPGSLAEAIMAEITPTRIEEHRDYFDYLYLREELSDLSGR
;
A
#
# COMPACT_ATOMS: atom_id res chain seq x y z
N MET A 1 15.62 13.87 12.23
CA MET A 1 15.38 12.67 11.40
C MET A 1 13.92 12.27 11.58
N ASN A 2 13.11 12.26 10.52
CA ASN A 2 11.75 11.75 10.62
C ASN A 2 11.81 10.23 10.71
N THR A 3 11.81 9.73 11.93
CA THR A 3 11.84 8.29 12.19
C THR A 3 10.43 7.76 12.01
N ILE A 4 10.23 6.84 11.05
CA ILE A 4 8.95 6.15 10.87
C ILE A 4 8.72 5.26 12.10
N PRO A 5 7.62 5.46 12.85
CA PRO A 5 7.38 4.72 14.08
C PRO A 5 7.03 3.26 13.79
N GLU A 6 7.26 2.41 14.79
CA GLU A 6 6.82 1.01 14.74
C GLU A 6 5.30 0.93 14.92
N PHE A 7 4.65 0.15 14.08
CA PHE A 7 3.21 -0.12 14.14
C PHE A 7 2.80 -0.74 15.50
N PRO A 8 1.71 -0.31 16.13
CA PRO A 8 0.59 0.46 15.57
C PRO A 8 0.75 2.00 15.62
N GLN A 9 1.84 2.51 16.15
CA GLN A 9 2.08 3.95 16.13
C GLN A 9 2.32 4.42 14.70
N GLN A 10 1.82 5.61 14.39
CA GLN A 10 1.82 6.16 13.04
C GLN A 10 2.28 7.62 13.07
N THR A 11 2.85 8.08 11.98
CA THR A 11 3.12 9.48 11.72
C THR A 11 2.51 9.91 10.40
N GLU A 12 2.23 11.21 10.24
CA GLU A 12 1.74 11.75 8.98
C GLU A 12 2.76 11.53 7.86
N LEU A 13 2.25 11.14 6.68
CA LEU A 13 3.06 11.00 5.48
C LEU A 13 3.45 12.38 4.96
N THR A 14 4.74 12.67 4.91
CA THR A 14 5.30 13.93 4.44
C THR A 14 6.31 13.72 3.33
N LEU A 15 6.72 14.78 2.65
CA LEU A 15 7.73 14.74 1.59
C LEU A 15 9.05 14.10 2.03
N ALA A 16 9.38 14.19 3.31
CA ALA A 16 10.59 13.56 3.87
C ALA A 16 10.59 12.02 3.78
N HIS A 17 9.42 11.40 3.57
CA HIS A 17 9.27 9.94 3.43
C HIS A 17 9.33 9.48 1.96
N ASN A 18 9.40 10.39 0.99
CA ASN A 18 9.33 10.04 -0.43
C ASN A 18 10.39 9.02 -0.84
N ASP A 19 11.65 9.27 -0.49
CA ASP A 19 12.75 8.42 -0.96
C ASP A 19 12.71 7.01 -0.36
N ILE A 20 12.33 6.89 0.91
CA ILE A 20 12.22 5.59 1.55
C ILE A 20 11.04 4.77 0.98
N ILE A 21 9.90 5.42 0.71
CA ILE A 21 8.75 4.75 0.08
C ILE A 21 9.12 4.31 -1.33
N ARG A 22 9.70 5.18 -2.14
CA ARG A 22 10.12 4.85 -3.50
C ARG A 22 11.11 3.68 -3.53
N ALA A 23 12.08 3.67 -2.62
CA ALA A 23 13.03 2.57 -2.53
C ALA A 23 12.34 1.24 -2.18
N ALA A 24 11.44 1.23 -1.20
CA ALA A 24 10.71 0.04 -0.79
C ALA A 24 9.76 -0.49 -1.87
N VAL A 25 9.02 0.40 -2.53
CA VAL A 25 8.11 0.07 -3.64
C VAL A 25 8.90 -0.49 -4.83
N SER A 26 10.00 0.15 -5.19
CA SER A 26 10.88 -0.29 -6.28
C SER A 26 11.53 -1.63 -6.00
N ALA A 27 12.02 -1.86 -4.77
CA ALA A 27 12.64 -3.13 -4.38
C ALA A 27 11.68 -4.34 -4.49
N GLN A 28 10.40 -4.11 -4.33
CA GLN A 28 9.34 -5.13 -4.52
C GLN A 28 8.77 -5.19 -5.95
N GLY A 29 9.20 -4.32 -6.85
CA GLY A 29 8.67 -4.25 -8.21
C GLY A 29 7.19 -3.83 -8.28
N ILE A 30 6.67 -3.15 -7.26
CA ILE A 30 5.29 -2.65 -7.24
C ILE A 30 5.15 -1.51 -8.24
N ARG A 31 4.16 -1.61 -9.13
CA ARG A 31 3.85 -0.62 -10.17
C ARG A 31 2.46 0.00 -10.02
N ALA A 32 1.73 -0.37 -8.96
CA ALA A 32 0.39 0.16 -8.71
C ALA A 32 0.46 1.64 -8.30
N ALA A 33 -0.42 2.45 -8.89
CA ALA A 33 -0.46 3.90 -8.67
C ALA A 33 -0.73 4.28 -7.21
N GLU A 34 -1.52 3.46 -6.50
CA GLU A 34 -1.86 3.64 -5.08
C GLU A 34 -0.64 3.65 -4.16
N TYR A 35 0.48 3.07 -4.60
CA TYR A 35 1.75 3.06 -3.88
C TYR A 35 2.69 4.19 -4.31
N SER A 36 2.26 5.04 -5.24
CA SER A 36 2.99 6.23 -5.63
C SER A 36 2.87 7.32 -4.56
N PHE A 37 4.00 7.92 -4.18
CA PHE A 37 4.01 9.03 -3.24
C PHE A 37 3.11 10.19 -3.69
N TYR A 38 3.11 10.50 -4.99
CA TYR A 38 2.27 11.56 -5.54
C TYR A 38 0.78 11.25 -5.49
N TYR A 39 0.40 9.99 -5.72
CA TYR A 39 -0.98 9.55 -5.56
C TYR A 39 -1.42 9.71 -4.10
N LEU A 40 -0.63 9.22 -3.15
CA LEU A 40 -0.93 9.28 -1.73
C LEU A 40 -1.07 10.72 -1.22
N THR A 41 -0.24 11.62 -1.67
CA THR A 41 -0.30 13.04 -1.24
C THR A 41 -1.34 13.85 -2.02
N GLY A 42 -1.61 13.53 -3.28
CA GLY A 42 -2.58 14.21 -4.11
C GLY A 42 -4.03 13.84 -3.77
N TRP A 43 -4.34 12.55 -3.67
CA TRP A 43 -5.70 12.11 -3.35
C TRP A 43 -6.11 12.33 -1.90
N TYR A 44 -5.15 12.27 -0.99
CA TYR A 44 -5.41 12.38 0.45
C TYR A 44 -4.97 13.72 1.04
N TYR A 45 -4.92 14.79 0.22
CA TYR A 45 -4.46 16.11 0.68
C TYR A 45 -5.30 16.70 1.82
N ASN A 46 -6.60 16.43 1.88
CA ASN A 46 -7.50 16.85 2.96
C ASN A 46 -7.49 15.94 4.19
N ARG A 47 -7.00 14.72 4.03
CA ARG A 47 -6.91 13.68 5.05
C ARG A 47 -5.59 12.96 4.87
N PRO A 48 -4.50 13.54 5.37
CA PRO A 48 -3.18 13.04 5.09
C PRO A 48 -3.02 11.56 5.44
N ALA A 49 -2.45 10.79 4.52
CA ALA A 49 -2.08 9.42 4.78
C ALA A 49 -1.08 9.36 5.95
N ARG A 50 -1.12 8.29 6.70
CA ARG A 50 -0.18 8.00 7.77
C ARG A 50 0.73 6.85 7.38
N ILE A 51 1.92 6.84 7.94
CA ILE A 51 2.90 5.79 7.71
C ILE A 51 3.40 5.20 9.02
N SER A 52 3.61 3.91 9.02
CA SER A 52 4.27 3.14 10.07
C SER A 52 5.14 2.04 9.47
N ARG A 53 5.91 1.36 10.29
CA ARG A 53 6.66 0.18 9.87
C ARG A 53 6.35 -1.03 10.76
N ILE A 54 6.50 -2.20 10.20
CA ILE A 54 6.50 -3.49 10.91
C ILE A 54 7.82 -4.18 10.54
N GLY A 55 8.82 -4.04 11.41
CA GLY A 55 10.18 -4.40 11.06
C GLY A 55 10.69 -3.57 9.87
N ASP A 56 11.08 -4.22 8.77
CA ASP A 56 11.55 -3.57 7.55
C ASP A 56 10.45 -3.38 6.49
N ARG A 57 9.19 -3.59 6.86
CA ARG A 57 8.04 -3.34 6.00
C ARG A 57 7.30 -2.09 6.40
N PHE A 58 6.75 -1.40 5.42
CA PHE A 58 5.94 -0.20 5.62
C PHE A 58 4.46 -0.49 5.44
N VAL A 59 3.67 0.20 6.23
CA VAL A 59 2.21 0.22 6.15
C VAL A 59 1.76 1.65 6.02
N LEU A 60 0.88 1.90 5.06
CA LEU A 60 0.19 3.17 4.91
C LEU A 60 -1.24 3.01 5.40
N ASP A 61 -1.71 3.98 6.15
CA ASP A 61 -3.09 4.07 6.60
C ASP A 61 -3.74 5.30 5.96
N VAL A 62 -4.79 5.07 5.21
CA VAL A 62 -5.57 6.13 4.55
C VAL A 62 -7.01 6.04 4.98
N GLU A 63 -7.68 7.17 5.11
CA GLU A 63 -9.08 7.21 5.46
C GLU A 63 -9.96 6.91 4.26
N GLY A 64 -10.85 5.93 4.41
CA GLY A 64 -11.85 5.59 3.40
C GLY A 64 -12.87 6.70 3.17
N LYS A 65 -13.58 6.67 2.02
CA LYS A 65 -14.60 7.66 1.65
C LYS A 65 -15.76 7.76 2.66
N GLN A 66 -16.07 6.66 3.34
CA GLN A 66 -17.14 6.57 4.34
C GLN A 66 -16.59 6.61 5.78
N GLY A 67 -15.35 7.02 5.97
CA GLY A 67 -14.61 6.83 7.20
C GLY A 67 -13.98 5.43 7.26
N GLY A 68 -13.38 5.08 8.41
CA GLY A 68 -12.67 3.82 8.60
C GLY A 68 -11.24 3.84 8.04
N HIS A 69 -10.52 2.78 8.33
CA HIS A 69 -9.11 2.63 7.97
C HIS A 69 -8.94 1.74 6.75
N ILE A 70 -8.16 2.20 5.78
CA ILE A 70 -7.70 1.41 4.64
C ILE A 70 -6.19 1.28 4.75
N PHE A 71 -5.72 0.07 5.03
CA PHE A 71 -4.31 -0.22 5.11
C PHE A 71 -3.77 -0.69 3.76
N LEU A 72 -2.75 0.01 3.27
CA LEU A 72 -1.98 -0.36 2.09
C LEU A 72 -0.68 -1.03 2.51
N GLY A 73 -0.40 -2.18 1.99
CA GLY A 73 0.78 -2.97 2.35
C GLY A 73 0.43 -4.25 3.15
N PRO A 74 1.40 -4.78 3.93
CA PRO A 74 2.75 -4.27 4.22
C PRO A 74 3.73 -4.49 3.06
N PHE A 75 4.41 -3.46 2.62
CA PHE A 75 5.37 -3.51 1.51
C PHE A 75 6.81 -3.19 1.98
N GLY A 76 7.80 -3.62 1.22
CA GLY A 76 9.23 -3.53 1.60
C GLY A 76 9.85 -4.89 1.78
N THR A 77 10.95 -4.98 2.53
CA THR A 77 11.70 -6.22 2.77
C THR A 77 11.34 -6.85 4.12
N GLY A 78 11.90 -8.03 4.41
CA GLY A 78 11.65 -8.74 5.67
C GLY A 78 10.44 -9.69 5.63
N PRO A 79 10.11 -10.33 6.76
CA PRO A 79 9.06 -11.34 6.85
C PRO A 79 7.68 -10.76 6.51
N LEU A 80 7.01 -11.34 5.50
CA LEU A 80 5.72 -10.83 5.02
C LEU A 80 4.56 -11.26 5.91
N ILE A 81 4.44 -12.55 6.16
CA ILE A 81 3.27 -13.10 6.83
C ILE A 81 3.11 -12.61 8.28
N PRO A 82 4.16 -12.57 9.12
CA PRO A 82 4.05 -11.97 10.45
C PRO A 82 3.62 -10.50 10.42
N ALA A 83 4.05 -9.74 9.40
CA ALA A 83 3.63 -8.34 9.24
C ALA A 83 2.15 -8.23 8.85
N VAL A 84 1.68 -9.08 7.94
CA VAL A 84 0.27 -9.17 7.55
C VAL A 84 -0.60 -9.53 8.76
N GLU A 85 -0.23 -10.55 9.52
CA GLU A 85 -0.98 -10.97 10.70
C GLU A 85 -1.05 -9.88 11.77
N LYS A 86 0.07 -9.20 12.04
CA LYS A 86 0.12 -8.08 13.00
C LYS A 86 -0.82 -6.95 12.58
N LEU A 87 -0.83 -6.61 11.30
CA LEU A 87 -1.71 -5.58 10.73
C LEU A 87 -3.19 -5.96 10.86
N LEU A 88 -3.56 -7.14 10.40
CA LEU A 88 -4.95 -7.60 10.42
C LEU A 88 -5.50 -7.78 11.84
N ASN A 89 -4.69 -8.29 12.76
CA ASN A 89 -5.10 -8.43 14.14
C ASN A 89 -5.35 -7.08 14.82
N HIS A 90 -4.53 -6.08 14.52
CA HIS A 90 -4.74 -4.72 15.01
C HIS A 90 -6.01 -4.09 14.43
N ALA A 91 -6.24 -4.22 13.12
CA ALA A 91 -7.44 -3.69 12.48
C ALA A 91 -8.72 -4.22 13.12
N VAL A 92 -8.77 -5.53 13.43
CA VAL A 92 -9.93 -6.15 14.09
C VAL A 92 -10.07 -5.73 15.54
N SER A 93 -8.98 -5.74 16.33
CA SER A 93 -9.05 -5.53 17.78
C SER A 93 -9.21 -4.07 18.16
N ASP A 94 -8.55 -3.15 17.47
CA ASP A 94 -8.48 -1.74 17.87
C ASP A 94 -9.44 -0.84 17.11
N PHE A 95 -9.81 -1.21 15.88
CA PHE A 95 -10.72 -0.43 15.05
C PHE A 95 -12.06 -1.13 14.77
N GLY A 96 -12.20 -2.42 15.12
CA GLY A 96 -13.39 -3.21 14.79
C GLY A 96 -13.55 -3.44 13.27
N GLU A 97 -12.45 -3.26 12.52
CA GLU A 97 -12.43 -3.44 11.08
C GLU A 97 -12.45 -4.93 10.71
N GLU A 98 -12.89 -5.24 9.51
CA GLU A 98 -12.79 -6.59 8.97
C GLU A 98 -11.31 -6.96 8.68
N ARG A 99 -11.02 -8.26 8.68
CA ARG A 99 -9.70 -8.78 8.28
C ARG A 99 -9.54 -8.70 6.76
N VAL A 100 -9.42 -7.49 6.24
CA VAL A 100 -9.34 -7.21 4.81
C VAL A 100 -8.06 -6.43 4.49
N LEU A 101 -7.34 -6.88 3.48
CA LEU A 101 -6.27 -6.10 2.85
C LEU A 101 -6.82 -5.49 1.56
N HIS A 102 -6.64 -4.20 1.40
CA HIS A 102 -7.12 -3.45 0.25
C HIS A 102 -5.99 -3.12 -0.72
N PHE A 103 -6.32 -2.99 -2.00
CA PHE A 103 -5.41 -2.51 -3.05
C PHE A 103 -4.06 -3.25 -3.09
N LEU A 104 -4.09 -4.56 -2.90
CA LEU A 104 -2.86 -5.37 -2.99
C LEU A 104 -2.41 -5.48 -4.45
N PRO A 105 -1.15 -5.13 -4.75
CA PRO A 105 -0.56 -5.48 -6.03
C PRO A 105 -0.57 -7.00 -6.23
N GLY A 106 -0.77 -7.47 -7.47
CA GLY A 106 -0.88 -8.89 -7.77
C GLY A 106 0.25 -9.74 -7.20
N SER A 107 1.50 -9.27 -7.34
CA SER A 107 2.67 -9.97 -6.80
C SER A 107 2.67 -10.10 -5.26
N LEU A 108 2.17 -9.10 -4.57
CA LEU A 108 2.05 -9.13 -3.11
C LEU A 108 0.90 -10.05 -2.67
N ALA A 109 -0.22 -10.01 -3.39
CA ALA A 109 -1.35 -10.91 -3.16
C ALA A 109 -0.93 -12.38 -3.36
N GLU A 110 -0.24 -12.70 -4.44
CA GLU A 110 0.29 -14.05 -4.72
C GLU A 110 1.22 -14.54 -3.61
N ALA A 111 2.13 -13.68 -3.14
CA ALA A 111 3.05 -14.03 -2.05
C ALA A 111 2.32 -14.32 -0.72
N ILE A 112 1.24 -13.59 -0.43
CA ILE A 112 0.41 -13.84 0.75
C ILE A 112 -0.37 -15.14 0.59
N MET A 113 -0.99 -15.36 -0.58
CA MET A 113 -1.80 -16.55 -0.85
C MET A 113 -0.98 -17.85 -0.89
N ALA A 114 0.30 -17.76 -1.12
CA ALA A 114 1.18 -18.93 -1.05
C ALA A 114 1.25 -19.53 0.38
N GLU A 115 0.98 -18.73 1.42
CA GLU A 115 1.09 -19.16 2.82
C GLU A 115 -0.23 -19.02 3.60
N ILE A 116 -1.12 -18.13 3.19
CA ILE A 116 -2.43 -17.90 3.82
C ILE A 116 -3.53 -18.15 2.80
N THR A 117 -4.47 -19.02 3.14
CA THR A 117 -5.67 -19.22 2.32
C THR A 117 -6.72 -18.16 2.65
N PRO A 118 -7.03 -17.22 1.75
CA PRO A 118 -8.06 -16.23 1.99
C PRO A 118 -9.45 -16.86 1.88
N THR A 119 -10.40 -16.32 2.64
CA THR A 119 -11.81 -16.70 2.53
C THR A 119 -12.44 -16.14 1.24
N ARG A 120 -11.96 -14.99 0.78
CA ARG A 120 -12.47 -14.30 -0.40
C ARG A 120 -11.36 -13.49 -1.05
N ILE A 121 -11.39 -13.45 -2.38
CA ILE A 121 -10.54 -12.61 -3.21
C ILE A 121 -11.45 -11.84 -4.16
N GLU A 122 -11.24 -10.54 -4.26
CA GLU A 122 -11.94 -9.68 -5.20
C GLU A 122 -10.95 -8.90 -6.06
N GLU A 123 -11.11 -9.01 -7.36
CA GLU A 123 -10.40 -8.16 -8.30
C GLU A 123 -11.23 -6.93 -8.62
N HIS A 124 -10.70 -5.75 -8.34
CA HIS A 124 -11.35 -4.48 -8.66
C HIS A 124 -10.78 -3.90 -9.95
N ARG A 125 -11.37 -4.25 -11.09
CA ARG A 125 -10.90 -3.82 -12.42
C ARG A 125 -10.87 -2.30 -12.59
N ASP A 126 -11.71 -1.58 -11.90
CA ASP A 126 -11.76 -0.10 -11.94
C ASP A 126 -10.50 0.56 -11.36
N TYR A 127 -9.69 -0.20 -10.63
CA TYR A 127 -8.41 0.22 -10.06
C TYR A 127 -7.21 -0.40 -10.77
N PHE A 128 -7.40 -1.00 -11.94
CA PHE A 128 -6.29 -1.54 -12.71
C PHE A 128 -5.56 -0.42 -13.43
N ASP A 129 -4.25 -0.35 -13.21
CA ASP A 129 -3.39 0.58 -13.94
C ASP A 129 -3.16 0.09 -15.37
N TYR A 130 -3.17 1.04 -16.30
CA TYR A 130 -2.77 0.79 -17.68
C TYR A 130 -1.30 1.12 -17.84
N LEU A 131 -0.50 0.12 -18.19
CA LEU A 131 0.93 0.28 -18.42
C LEU A 131 1.20 0.24 -19.93
N TYR A 132 1.87 1.28 -20.43
CA TYR A 132 2.28 1.40 -21.83
C TYR A 132 3.80 1.53 -21.92
N LEU A 133 4.38 0.96 -22.96
CA LEU A 133 5.76 1.25 -23.29
C LEU A 133 5.86 2.68 -23.82
N ARG A 134 6.89 3.39 -23.42
CA ARG A 134 7.12 4.78 -23.84
C ARG A 134 7.24 4.88 -25.37
N GLU A 135 7.89 3.92 -25.99
CA GLU A 135 8.07 3.83 -27.44
C GLU A 135 6.70 3.71 -28.15
N GLU A 136 5.81 2.88 -27.61
CA GLU A 136 4.43 2.71 -28.17
C GLU A 136 3.63 4.01 -28.10
N LEU A 137 3.78 4.77 -27.00
CA LEU A 137 3.10 6.06 -26.86
C LEU A 137 3.68 7.14 -27.78
N SER A 138 4.99 7.11 -28.06
CA SER A 138 5.64 8.07 -28.94
C SER A 138 5.28 7.87 -30.41
N ASP A 139 4.91 6.64 -30.80
CA ASP A 139 4.56 6.27 -32.17
C ASP A 139 3.07 6.42 -32.48
N LEU A 140 2.26 6.86 -31.50
CA LEU A 140 0.84 7.17 -31.76
C LEU A 140 0.76 8.36 -32.70
N SER A 141 0.55 8.07 -33.99
CA SER A 141 0.20 9.10 -34.97
C SER A 141 -1.14 9.72 -34.58
N GLY A 142 -1.12 11.00 -34.20
CA GLY A 142 -2.35 11.74 -33.91
C GLY A 142 -3.33 11.60 -35.08
N ARG A 143 -4.56 11.20 -34.79
CA ARG A 143 -5.70 11.24 -35.72
C ARG A 143 -6.43 12.54 -35.54
#